data_9ba00d8b3ba8e805ed45d0351965d3b3
#
_entry.id   9ba00d8b3ba8e805ed45d0351965d3b3
#
_cell.length_a   1.000
_cell.length_b   1.000
_cell.length_c   1.000
_cell.angle_alpha   90.00
_cell.angle_beta   90.00
_cell.angle_gamma   90.00
#
_symmetry.space_group_name_H-M   'P 1'
#
loop_
_entity.id
_entity.type
_entity.pdbx_description
1 polymer ?
#
loop_
_entity_poly.entity_id
_entity_poly.type
_entity_poly.pdbx_seq_one_letter_code
_entity_poly.pdbx_strand_id
1 'polypeptide(L)'
;MLLPKRVKYRKVMRGRMTGVATRGAVVSDGEYGLQAMEPAWITSNQIEAARIAMTRYTKRGGKVWIKIFPDKPVTSKPAETRMGSGKGSPDHWVAVVKPGRVMFEMAGVPEETAREACRLAGHKLPIKTKFVKRETETGGE
;
A
#
# COMPACT_ATOMS: atom_id res chain seq x y z
N MET A 1 11.50 -2.16 7.97
CA MET A 1 10.06 -2.37 8.11
C MET A 1 9.39 -1.08 8.57
N LEU A 2 8.26 -0.74 7.96
CA LEU A 2 7.56 0.49 8.30
C LEU A 2 6.71 0.30 9.55
N LEU A 3 6.95 1.14 10.55
CA LEU A 3 6.19 1.11 11.79
C LEU A 3 5.82 2.53 12.20
N PRO A 4 4.66 2.72 12.85
CA PRO A 4 4.31 4.04 13.38
C PRO A 4 5.24 4.41 14.51
N LYS A 5 5.66 5.67 14.56
CA LYS A 5 6.51 6.15 15.65
C LYS A 5 5.76 6.24 16.97
N ARG A 6 4.47 6.53 16.90
CA ARG A 6 3.64 6.68 18.09
C ARG A 6 2.29 6.04 17.80
N VAL A 7 1.78 5.27 18.75
CA VAL A 7 0.53 4.55 18.58
C VAL A 7 -0.40 4.91 19.73
N LYS A 8 -1.57 5.43 19.38
CA LYS A 8 -2.58 5.76 20.38
C LYS A 8 -3.14 4.49 21.01
N TYR A 9 -3.44 3.50 20.20
CA TYR A 9 -3.89 2.20 20.67
C TYR A 9 -3.01 1.14 20.05
N ARG A 10 -2.52 0.23 20.87
CA ARG A 10 -1.66 -0.85 20.37
C ARG A 10 -2.43 -1.97 19.70
N LYS A 11 -3.69 -2.09 20.02
CA LYS A 11 -4.55 -3.15 19.44
C LYS A 11 -5.83 -2.51 18.95
N VAL A 12 -6.31 -2.97 17.83
CA VAL A 12 -7.55 -2.48 17.23
C VAL A 12 -8.41 -3.65 16.83
N MET A 13 -9.71 -3.47 16.91
CA MET A 13 -10.62 -4.50 16.47
C MET A 13 -10.65 -4.54 14.95
N ARG A 14 -10.89 -5.73 14.40
CA ARG A 14 -11.01 -5.87 12.97
C ARG A 14 -12.25 -5.14 12.48
N GLY A 15 -12.06 -4.22 11.55
CA GLY A 15 -13.16 -3.48 10.98
C GLY A 15 -13.58 -4.03 9.64
N ARG A 16 -14.61 -3.44 9.08
CA ARG A 16 -15.07 -3.81 7.75
C ARG A 16 -14.21 -3.13 6.69
N MET A 17 -13.89 -3.88 5.65
CA MET A 17 -13.20 -3.32 4.48
C MET A 17 -14.24 -3.05 3.40
N THR A 18 -15.05 -2.02 3.61
CA THR A 18 -16.11 -1.64 2.69
C THR A 18 -15.88 -0.24 2.16
N GLY A 19 -16.55 0.06 1.05
CA GLY A 19 -16.48 1.38 0.47
C GLY A 19 -15.35 1.53 -0.52
N VAL A 20 -15.23 2.73 -1.05
CA VAL A 20 -14.23 3.09 -2.04
C VAL A 20 -13.42 4.25 -1.47
N ALA A 21 -12.14 4.32 -1.84
CA ALA A 21 -11.29 5.39 -1.36
C ALA A 21 -11.82 6.76 -1.81
N THR A 22 -11.95 7.68 -0.85
CA THR A 22 -12.32 9.06 -1.15
C THR A 22 -11.11 9.97 -1.15
N ARG A 23 -10.04 9.56 -0.45
CA ARG A 23 -8.78 10.27 -0.45
C ARG A 23 -7.72 9.37 -1.05
N GLY A 24 -6.73 9.98 -1.70
CA GLY A 24 -5.66 9.21 -2.30
C GLY A 24 -6.08 8.44 -3.52
N ALA A 25 -7.13 8.87 -4.20
CA ALA A 25 -7.62 8.18 -5.39
C ALA A 25 -6.97 8.68 -6.68
N VAL A 26 -6.18 9.73 -6.60
CA VAL A 26 -5.50 10.30 -7.77
C VAL A 26 -4.02 10.43 -7.50
N VAL A 27 -3.23 10.43 -8.57
CA VAL A 27 -1.79 10.66 -8.47
C VAL A 27 -1.55 12.13 -8.16
N SER A 28 -0.82 12.42 -7.09
CA SER A 28 -0.65 13.80 -6.63
C SER A 28 0.79 14.31 -6.68
N ASP A 29 1.76 13.52 -6.29
CA ASP A 29 3.15 13.95 -6.26
C ASP A 29 3.97 13.46 -7.44
N GLY A 30 3.65 12.28 -7.94
CA GLY A 30 4.36 11.69 -9.07
C GLY A 30 3.66 11.95 -10.38
N GLU A 31 4.09 11.22 -11.38
CA GLU A 31 3.48 11.24 -12.71
C GLU A 31 2.67 9.99 -12.98
N TYR A 32 3.04 8.90 -12.32
CA TYR A 32 2.41 7.59 -12.49
C TYR A 32 2.11 7.00 -11.14
N GLY A 33 1.15 6.09 -11.09
CA GLY A 33 0.80 5.45 -9.83
C GLY A 33 0.32 4.02 -9.99
N LEU A 34 0.31 3.33 -8.88
CA LEU A 34 -0.23 1.97 -8.78
C LEU A 34 -1.46 2.05 -7.88
N GLN A 35 -2.61 1.75 -8.46
CA GLN A 35 -3.90 1.90 -7.79
C GLN A 35 -4.46 0.55 -7.40
N ALA A 36 -5.02 0.49 -6.19
CA ALA A 36 -5.69 -0.73 -5.71
C ALA A 36 -7.04 -0.88 -6.40
N MET A 37 -7.34 -2.10 -6.83
CA MET A 37 -8.62 -2.42 -7.44
C MET A 37 -9.50 -3.25 -6.53
N GLU A 38 -8.98 -3.66 -5.38
CA GLU A 38 -9.69 -4.48 -4.40
C GLU A 38 -9.36 -3.99 -3.01
N PRO A 39 -10.24 -4.23 -2.02
CA PRO A 39 -9.90 -3.89 -0.64
C PRO A 39 -8.93 -4.92 -0.07
N ALA A 40 -8.02 -4.48 0.77
CA ALA A 40 -7.09 -5.40 1.41
C ALA A 40 -6.38 -4.77 2.59
N TRP A 41 -5.87 -5.61 3.43
CA TRP A 41 -4.90 -5.25 4.46
C TRP A 41 -3.53 -5.60 3.91
N ILE A 42 -2.70 -4.59 3.69
CA ILE A 42 -1.38 -4.78 3.11
C ILE A 42 -0.34 -4.65 4.22
N THR A 43 0.47 -5.69 4.40
CA THR A 43 1.46 -5.71 5.47
C THR A 43 2.66 -4.83 5.13
N SER A 44 3.39 -4.42 6.18
CA SER A 44 4.60 -3.63 5.97
C SER A 44 5.61 -4.38 5.11
N ASN A 45 5.68 -5.69 5.23
CA ASN A 45 6.59 -6.50 4.40
C ASN A 45 6.20 -6.46 2.93
N GLN A 46 4.89 -6.50 2.65
CA GLN A 46 4.41 -6.41 1.27
C GLN A 46 4.67 -5.03 0.69
N ILE A 47 4.47 -3.98 1.47
CA ILE A 47 4.75 -2.62 1.03
C ILE A 47 6.23 -2.48 0.68
N GLU A 48 7.09 -2.98 1.54
CA GLU A 48 8.53 -2.89 1.32
C GLU A 48 8.96 -3.72 0.11
N ALA A 49 8.41 -4.91 -0.05
CA ALA A 49 8.72 -5.75 -1.19
C ALA A 49 8.32 -5.08 -2.50
N ALA A 50 7.17 -4.44 -2.54
CA ALA A 50 6.71 -3.72 -3.73
C ALA A 50 7.63 -2.54 -4.03
N ARG A 51 8.00 -1.77 -3.02
CA ARG A 51 8.91 -0.64 -3.19
C ARG A 51 10.25 -1.09 -3.76
N ILE A 52 10.79 -2.17 -3.20
CA ILE A 52 12.08 -2.71 -3.67
C ILE A 52 11.98 -3.17 -5.12
N ALA A 53 10.88 -3.81 -5.50
CA ALA A 53 10.70 -4.25 -6.88
C ALA A 53 10.71 -3.06 -7.84
N MET A 54 10.03 -1.97 -7.48
CA MET A 54 10.02 -0.77 -8.30
C MET A 54 11.40 -0.15 -8.41
N THR A 55 12.08 -0.02 -7.29
CA THR A 55 13.41 0.61 -7.24
C THR A 55 14.44 -0.19 -8.02
N ARG A 56 14.40 -1.52 -7.90
CA ARG A 56 15.33 -2.37 -8.64
C ARG A 56 15.12 -2.27 -10.14
N TYR A 57 13.88 -2.25 -10.57
CA TYR A 57 13.61 -2.20 -12.00
C TYR A 57 14.11 -0.88 -12.61
N THR A 58 13.92 0.22 -11.89
CA THR A 58 14.35 1.53 -12.40
C THR A 58 15.84 1.78 -12.20
N LYS A 59 16.53 0.89 -11.51
CA LYS A 59 17.97 1.01 -11.27
C LYS A 59 18.34 2.36 -10.65
N ARG A 60 17.54 2.76 -9.66
CA ARG A 60 17.71 4.03 -8.96
C ARG A 60 17.41 5.25 -9.81
N GLY A 61 16.86 5.07 -11.00
CA GLY A 61 16.37 6.19 -11.77
C GLY A 61 15.01 6.63 -11.24
N GLY A 62 14.73 7.91 -11.31
CA GLY A 62 13.45 8.42 -10.91
C GLY A 62 13.24 8.46 -9.41
N LYS A 63 11.99 8.64 -9.03
CA LYS A 63 11.61 8.77 -7.64
C LYS A 63 10.35 7.95 -7.38
N VAL A 64 10.27 7.35 -6.19
CA VAL A 64 9.12 6.54 -5.77
C VAL A 64 8.58 7.09 -4.47
N TRP A 65 7.27 7.28 -4.40
CA TRP A 65 6.58 7.66 -3.16
C TRP A 65 5.71 6.50 -2.71
N ILE A 66 5.75 6.21 -1.41
CA ILE A 66 4.81 5.27 -0.79
C ILE A 66 3.68 6.11 -0.21
N LYS A 67 2.46 5.87 -0.69
CA LYS A 67 1.30 6.67 -0.30
C LYS A 67 0.40 5.98 0.72
N ILE A 68 0.78 4.81 1.18
CA ILE A 68 0.06 4.10 2.24
C ILE A 68 1.03 3.82 3.38
N PHE A 69 0.49 3.67 4.58
CA PHE A 69 1.32 3.43 5.74
C PHE A 69 0.67 2.37 6.62
N PRO A 70 1.44 1.41 7.14
CA PRO A 70 0.89 0.33 7.96
C PRO A 70 0.69 0.80 9.40
N ASP A 71 -0.43 1.43 9.66
CA ASP A 71 -0.74 2.01 10.95
C ASP A 71 -1.73 1.19 11.78
N LYS A 72 -2.26 0.10 11.24
CA LYS A 72 -3.19 -0.75 11.96
C LYS A 72 -2.48 -1.97 12.51
N PRO A 73 -2.48 -2.18 13.84
CA PRO A 73 -1.89 -3.39 14.39
C PRO A 73 -2.82 -4.59 14.22
N VAL A 74 -2.23 -5.72 13.89
CA VAL A 74 -2.95 -6.98 13.75
C VAL A 74 -2.35 -7.95 14.74
N THR A 75 -3.21 -8.60 15.51
CA THR A 75 -2.78 -9.60 16.49
C THR A 75 -3.09 -10.98 15.96
N SER A 76 -2.22 -11.92 16.29
CA SER A 76 -2.49 -13.31 16.04
C SER A 76 -2.39 -14.07 17.35
N LYS A 77 -3.25 -15.06 17.53
CA LYS A 77 -3.19 -15.88 18.73
C LYS A 77 -2.12 -16.95 18.55
N PRO A 78 -1.23 -17.10 19.53
CA PRO A 78 -0.33 -18.26 19.51
C PRO A 78 -1.14 -19.54 19.55
N ALA A 79 -0.58 -20.60 18.98
CA ALA A 79 -1.27 -21.88 18.95
C ALA A 79 -1.67 -22.38 20.34
N GLU A 80 -0.94 -21.97 21.35
CA GLU A 80 -1.17 -22.41 22.72
C GLU A 80 -2.04 -21.46 23.53
N THR A 81 -2.53 -20.40 22.92
CA THR A 81 -3.35 -19.44 23.65
C THR A 81 -4.68 -20.06 24.01
N ARG A 82 -5.02 -20.02 25.29
CA ARG A 82 -6.29 -20.53 25.76
C ARG A 82 -7.40 -19.54 25.46
N MET A 83 -8.58 -20.07 25.24
CA MET A 83 -9.75 -19.25 25.04
C MET A 83 -9.98 -18.35 26.26
N GLY A 84 -10.35 -17.11 26.01
CA GLY A 84 -10.64 -16.18 27.07
C GLY A 84 -9.46 -15.42 27.62
N SER A 85 -8.26 -15.70 27.16
CA SER A 85 -7.08 -14.99 27.65
C SER A 85 -6.87 -13.62 27.00
N GLY A 86 -7.81 -13.15 26.20
CA GLY A 86 -7.73 -11.82 25.64
C GLY A 86 -6.90 -11.75 24.37
N LYS A 87 -6.76 -10.54 23.85
CA LYS A 87 -5.96 -10.29 22.65
C LYS A 87 -4.48 -10.42 22.92
N GLY A 88 -3.78 -11.06 22.03
CA GLY A 88 -2.33 -11.12 22.10
C GLY A 88 -1.69 -9.78 21.75
N SER A 89 -0.38 -9.73 21.79
CA SER A 89 0.37 -8.56 21.37
C SER A 89 0.25 -8.38 19.86
N PRO A 90 0.42 -7.16 19.36
CA PRO A 90 0.42 -6.96 17.91
C PRO A 90 1.51 -7.80 17.26
N ASP A 91 1.12 -8.56 16.24
CA ASP A 91 2.03 -9.43 15.51
C ASP A 91 2.69 -8.69 14.35
N HIS A 92 1.90 -7.88 13.67
CA HIS A 92 2.41 -7.10 12.55
C HIS A 92 1.49 -5.91 12.33
N TRP A 93 1.92 -5.03 11.44
CA TRP A 93 1.18 -3.81 11.11
C TRP A 93 0.75 -3.85 9.66
N VAL A 94 -0.44 -3.34 9.38
CA VAL A 94 -0.99 -3.33 8.03
C VAL A 94 -1.56 -1.97 7.69
N ALA A 95 -1.59 -1.68 6.39
CA ALA A 95 -2.32 -0.55 5.85
C ALA A 95 -3.67 -1.07 5.37
N VAL A 96 -4.74 -0.42 5.77
CA VAL A 96 -6.08 -0.75 5.28
C VAL A 96 -6.31 0.02 4.00
N VAL A 97 -6.45 -0.70 2.90
CA VAL A 97 -6.55 -0.10 1.57
C VAL A 97 -7.94 -0.39 0.98
N LYS A 98 -8.57 0.65 0.47
CA LYS A 98 -9.86 0.54 -0.21
C LYS A 98 -9.67 0.60 -1.72
N PRO A 99 -10.60 0.02 -2.50
CA PRO A 99 -10.49 0.12 -3.96
C PRO A 99 -10.41 1.59 -4.40
N GLY A 100 -9.56 1.86 -5.37
CA GLY A 100 -9.34 3.22 -5.86
C GLY A 100 -8.16 3.93 -5.24
N ARG A 101 -7.63 3.44 -4.15
CA ARG A 101 -6.50 4.09 -3.49
C ARG A 101 -5.23 3.95 -4.33
N VAL A 102 -4.56 5.07 -4.57
CA VAL A 102 -3.23 5.06 -5.19
C VAL A 102 -2.23 4.75 -4.08
N MET A 103 -1.57 3.60 -4.17
CA MET A 103 -0.69 3.11 -3.12
C MET A 103 0.75 3.57 -3.29
N PHE A 104 1.21 3.67 -4.52
CA PHE A 104 2.57 4.10 -4.84
C PHE A 104 2.52 5.08 -5.99
N GLU A 105 3.50 5.98 -6.04
CA GLU A 105 3.63 6.92 -7.15
C GLU A 105 5.08 6.93 -7.62
N MET A 106 5.25 7.25 -8.90
CA MET A 106 6.58 7.33 -9.52
C MET A 106 6.69 8.56 -10.39
N ALA A 107 7.91 9.04 -10.55
CA ALA A 107 8.23 10.13 -11.47
C ALA A 107 9.67 10.03 -11.91
N GLY A 108 10.00 10.74 -12.98
CA GLY A 108 11.38 10.80 -13.45
C GLY A 108 11.83 9.63 -14.29
N VAL A 109 10.91 8.82 -14.77
CA VAL A 109 11.22 7.71 -15.67
C VAL A 109 10.23 7.69 -16.83
N PRO A 110 10.58 7.06 -17.96
CA PRO A 110 9.63 6.93 -19.06
C PRO A 110 8.41 6.11 -18.67
N GLU A 111 7.31 6.36 -19.34
CA GLU A 111 6.06 5.66 -19.02
C GLU A 111 6.21 4.15 -19.12
N GLU A 112 6.91 3.65 -20.13
CA GLU A 112 7.10 2.21 -20.27
C GLU A 112 7.82 1.61 -19.07
N THR A 113 8.84 2.30 -18.58
CA THR A 113 9.59 1.87 -17.41
C THR A 113 8.71 1.88 -16.18
N ALA A 114 7.93 2.96 -16.01
CA ALA A 114 7.03 3.07 -14.86
C ALA A 114 5.96 1.98 -14.89
N ARG A 115 5.41 1.70 -16.07
CA ARG A 115 4.37 0.68 -16.22
C ARG A 115 4.90 -0.70 -15.82
N GLU A 116 6.10 -1.04 -16.26
CA GLU A 116 6.69 -2.33 -15.92
C GLU A 116 7.07 -2.41 -14.44
N ALA A 117 7.61 -1.32 -13.89
CA ALA A 117 7.93 -1.27 -12.47
C ALA A 117 6.68 -1.48 -11.61
N CYS A 118 5.59 -0.84 -12.00
CA CYS A 118 4.32 -1.00 -11.28
C CYS A 118 3.77 -2.42 -11.42
N ARG A 119 3.94 -3.05 -12.57
CA ARG A 119 3.51 -4.43 -12.76
C ARG A 119 4.26 -5.36 -11.81
N LEU A 120 5.57 -5.18 -11.71
CA LEU A 120 6.40 -5.99 -10.82
C LEU A 120 6.03 -5.76 -9.36
N ALA A 121 5.77 -4.51 -8.98
CA ALA A 121 5.33 -4.19 -7.63
C ALA A 121 3.98 -4.83 -7.33
N GLY A 122 3.08 -4.81 -8.29
CA GLY A 122 1.76 -5.41 -8.11
C GLY A 122 1.83 -6.91 -7.80
N HIS A 123 2.84 -7.60 -8.31
CA HIS A 123 3.02 -9.01 -8.02
C HIS A 123 3.37 -9.28 -6.56
N LYS A 124 3.85 -8.26 -5.85
CA LYS A 124 4.19 -8.39 -4.43
C LYS A 124 3.02 -8.06 -3.51
N LEU A 125 1.92 -7.62 -4.08
CA LEU A 125 0.75 -7.20 -3.31
C LEU A 125 -0.35 -8.26 -3.44
N PRO A 126 -1.22 -8.38 -2.42
CA PRO A 126 -2.23 -9.45 -2.40
C PRO A 126 -3.49 -9.13 -3.18
N ILE A 127 -3.49 -8.09 -3.98
CA ILE A 127 -4.69 -7.63 -4.66
C ILE A 127 -4.40 -7.29 -6.12
N LYS A 128 -5.46 -7.14 -6.88
CA LYS A 128 -5.35 -6.63 -8.25
C LYS A 128 -5.04 -5.14 -8.21
N THR A 129 -4.17 -4.72 -9.11
CA THR A 129 -3.72 -3.34 -9.18
C THR A 129 -3.87 -2.82 -10.60
N LYS A 130 -3.83 -1.49 -10.73
CA LYS A 130 -3.95 -0.83 -12.01
C LYS A 130 -2.91 0.26 -12.12
N PHE A 131 -2.25 0.36 -13.26
CA PHE A 131 -1.35 1.48 -13.55
C PHE A 131 -2.18 2.70 -13.90
N VAL A 132 -1.91 3.82 -13.26
CA VAL A 132 -2.62 5.08 -13.52
C VAL A 132 -1.63 6.19 -13.76
N LYS A 133 -2.08 7.20 -14.49
CA LYS A 133 -1.27 8.38 -14.77
C LYS A 133 -1.88 9.59 -14.09
N ARG A 134 -1.04 10.61 -13.85
CA ARG A 134 -1.52 11.85 -13.28
C ARG A 134 -2.44 12.54 -14.29
N GLU A 135 -3.59 12.97 -13.79
CA GLU A 135 -4.51 13.72 -14.62
C GLU A 135 -3.96 15.12 -14.85
N THR A 136 -4.11 15.62 -16.06
CA THR A 136 -3.72 16.98 -16.36
C THR A 136 -4.91 17.90 -16.19
N GLU A 137 -4.64 19.16 -15.87
CA GLU A 137 -5.71 20.11 -15.71
C GLU A 137 -6.47 20.36 -16.98
N THR A 138 -5.79 20.30 -18.07
CA THR A 138 -6.43 20.42 -19.35
C THR A 138 -7.19 19.18 -19.68
N GLY A 139 -7.17 18.37 -18.79
CA GLY A 139 -7.95 17.20 -18.71
C GLY A 139 -8.52 16.68 -19.82
N GLY A 140 -8.48 17.01 -20.29
CA GLY A 140 -9.23 16.52 -20.99
C GLY A 140 -8.80 15.63 -21.95
N GLU A 141 -7.95 15.27 -21.97
CA GLU A 141 -7.51 14.42 -23.04
C GLU A 141 -7.25 13.05 -22.73
#